data_8160d862615416786adc1c94c118cac8
#
_entry.id   8160d862615416786adc1c94c118cac8
#
_cell.length_a   1.000
_cell.length_b   1.000
_cell.length_c   1.000
_cell.angle_alpha   90.00
_cell.angle_beta   90.00
_cell.angle_gamma   90.00
#
_symmetry.space_group_name_H-M   'P 1'
#
loop_
_entity.id
_entity.type
_entity.pdbx_description
1 polymer ?
#
loop_
_entity_poly.entity_id
_entity_poly.type
_entity_poly.pdbx_seq_one_letter_code
_entity_poly.pdbx_strand_id
1 'polypeptide(L)'
;KEKTAYEIGVRLVGSEMCIRDSPPTLRCMADMQEYFVAHRIRNFYSVSVSGYHIAEAGANPISQLAFTLANGFTYVESYLARGMQIDDFAPNLSFFFSNGMDAEYTVLGRVARRIWAIAMRERYGASERSQMLKYHVQTSGRSLHAQEMDFNDIRTTLQALCAIYDNANSLHTNAYDEAVTTPTEHSVRRALAIQMIIDAEWGLAGCENPLQGSYVVSELTDLVEEAVLREFERIAERGGVLGAMESGYQRGRIQDESLRYEHRKHDGSLPIVGVNTFLAPTEQDADPTAAAGPLALARGTEGEKQSQLQRLADFPTRHAADAPAALE
;
A
#
# COMPACT_ATOMS: atom_id res chain seq x y z
N LYS A 1 20.91 12.94 19.36
CA LYS A 1 21.09 12.30 18.04
C LYS A 1 19.68 12.09 17.50
N GLU A 2 19.27 12.91 16.54
CA GLU A 2 18.04 12.71 15.79
C GLU A 2 18.19 11.42 14.97
N LYS A 3 17.26 10.50 15.16
CA LYS A 3 17.19 9.29 14.33
C LYS A 3 16.73 9.69 12.94
N THR A 4 17.42 9.20 11.92
CA THR A 4 17.02 9.45 10.54
C THR A 4 15.64 8.82 10.27
N ALA A 5 14.86 9.39 9.35
CA ALA A 5 13.57 8.85 8.93
C ALA A 5 13.65 7.37 8.52
N TYR A 6 14.81 6.97 7.97
CA TYR A 6 15.17 5.59 7.65
C TYR A 6 15.21 4.67 8.88
N GLU A 7 15.86 5.08 9.98
CA GLU A 7 15.93 4.27 11.21
C GLU A 7 14.58 4.13 11.90
N ILE A 8 13.71 5.14 11.76
CA ILE A 8 12.35 5.12 12.30
C ILE A 8 11.46 4.21 11.44
N GLY A 9 11.52 4.33 10.10
CA GLY A 9 10.75 3.53 9.16
C GLY A 9 11.04 2.03 9.27
N VAL A 10 12.31 1.65 9.31
CA VAL A 10 12.76 0.25 9.43
C VAL A 10 12.32 -0.38 10.77
N ARG A 11 12.30 0.39 11.86
CA ARG A 11 11.84 -0.11 13.17
C ARG A 11 10.32 -0.25 13.25
N LEU A 12 9.56 0.69 12.67
CA LEU A 12 8.11 0.64 12.64
C LEU A 12 7.60 -0.53 11.80
N VAL A 13 8.12 -0.70 10.59
CA VAL A 13 7.72 -1.80 9.71
C VAL A 13 8.08 -3.16 10.30
N GLY A 14 9.26 -3.29 10.92
CA GLY A 14 9.66 -4.54 11.57
C GLY A 14 8.76 -4.91 12.75
N SER A 15 8.36 -3.93 13.57
CA SER A 15 7.51 -4.17 14.74
C SER A 15 6.04 -4.36 14.38
N GLU A 16 5.52 -3.62 13.41
CA GLU A 16 4.12 -3.75 12.98
C GLU A 16 3.85 -5.06 12.27
N MET A 17 4.73 -5.51 11.38
CA MET A 17 4.60 -6.84 10.78
C MET A 17 4.64 -7.95 11.83
N CYS A 18 5.59 -7.92 12.78
CA CYS A 18 5.68 -8.91 13.83
C CYS A 18 4.49 -8.88 14.80
N ILE A 19 3.88 -7.73 15.05
CA ILE A 19 2.70 -7.60 15.91
C ILE A 19 1.43 -8.06 15.20
N ARG A 20 1.26 -7.70 13.93
CA ARG A 20 0.03 -8.01 13.18
C ARG A 20 -0.11 -9.49 12.84
N ASP A 21 1.00 -10.18 12.57
CA ASP A 21 0.99 -11.57 12.10
C ASP A 21 1.45 -12.55 13.18
N SER A 22 1.59 -12.10 14.44
CA SER A 22 1.85 -12.98 15.56
C SER A 22 0.61 -13.83 15.91
N PRO A 23 0.77 -15.03 16.50
CA PRO A 23 -0.36 -15.86 16.89
C PRO A 23 -1.44 -15.14 17.72
N PRO A 24 -1.12 -14.25 18.69
CA PRO A 24 -2.12 -13.46 19.38
C PRO A 24 -2.94 -12.54 18.47
N THR A 25 -2.30 -11.91 17.48
CA THR A 25 -2.98 -11.02 16.53
C THR A 25 -3.90 -11.81 15.60
N LEU A 26 -3.44 -12.94 15.04
CA LEU A 26 -4.29 -13.83 14.24
C LEU A 26 -5.49 -14.32 15.02
N ARG A 27 -5.32 -14.63 16.32
CA ARG A 27 -6.43 -15.00 17.19
C ARG A 27 -7.44 -13.87 17.35
N CYS A 28 -6.98 -12.66 17.64
CA CYS A 28 -7.84 -11.48 17.76
C CYS A 28 -8.61 -11.20 16.46
N MET A 29 -7.92 -11.26 15.31
CA MET A 29 -8.55 -11.08 14.00
C MET A 29 -9.59 -12.16 13.71
N ALA A 30 -9.33 -13.40 14.10
CA ALA A 30 -10.26 -14.50 13.92
C ALA A 30 -11.49 -14.38 14.85
N ASP A 31 -11.29 -13.91 16.10
CA ASP A 31 -12.41 -13.61 17.04
C ASP A 31 -13.34 -12.53 16.46
N MET A 32 -12.76 -11.46 15.90
CA MET A 32 -13.53 -10.40 15.25
C MET A 32 -14.29 -10.91 14.02
N GLN A 33 -13.63 -11.72 13.18
CA GLN A 33 -14.26 -12.26 11.97
C GLN A 33 -15.42 -13.20 12.32
N GLU A 34 -15.24 -14.05 13.33
CA GLU A 34 -16.30 -14.96 13.82
C GLU A 34 -17.51 -14.17 14.32
N TYR A 35 -17.28 -13.09 15.07
CA TYR A 35 -18.34 -12.18 15.51
C TYR A 35 -19.08 -11.59 14.31
N PHE A 36 -18.38 -11.13 13.27
CA PHE A 36 -19.01 -10.53 12.08
C PHE A 36 -19.85 -11.55 11.30
N VAL A 37 -19.38 -12.77 11.17
CA VAL A 37 -20.13 -13.85 10.53
C VAL A 37 -21.39 -14.16 11.35
N ALA A 38 -21.25 -14.39 12.66
CA ALA A 38 -22.36 -14.73 13.55
C ALA A 38 -23.45 -13.65 13.59
N HIS A 39 -23.07 -12.38 13.55
CA HIS A 39 -23.99 -11.24 13.60
C HIS A 39 -24.39 -10.70 12.22
N ARG A 40 -23.96 -11.36 11.13
CA ARG A 40 -24.25 -10.96 9.74
C ARG A 40 -23.92 -9.49 9.45
N ILE A 41 -22.80 -9.01 9.97
CA ILE A 41 -22.34 -7.64 9.74
C ILE A 41 -21.96 -7.49 8.27
N ARG A 42 -22.57 -6.52 7.61
CA ARG A 42 -22.38 -6.25 6.17
C ARG A 42 -21.56 -4.97 5.97
N ASN A 43 -20.89 -4.91 4.82
CA ASN A 43 -20.16 -3.71 4.36
C ASN A 43 -19.08 -3.22 5.35
N PHE A 44 -18.48 -4.14 6.08
CA PHE A 44 -17.38 -3.87 6.98
C PHE A 44 -16.25 -4.88 6.72
N TYR A 45 -15.04 -4.38 6.49
CA TYR A 45 -13.87 -5.21 6.32
C TYR A 45 -13.24 -5.46 7.69
N SER A 46 -13.17 -6.72 8.10
CA SER A 46 -12.52 -7.13 9.35
C SER A 46 -11.00 -6.97 9.27
N VAL A 47 -10.45 -7.13 8.07
CA VAL A 47 -9.01 -7.00 7.80
C VAL A 47 -8.78 -6.39 6.43
N SER A 48 -7.83 -5.48 6.34
CA SER A 48 -7.22 -5.04 5.08
C SER A 48 -5.88 -5.72 4.93
N VAL A 49 -5.76 -6.58 3.92
CA VAL A 49 -4.50 -7.28 3.62
C VAL A 49 -3.62 -6.36 2.81
N SER A 50 -2.76 -5.61 3.51
CA SER A 50 -2.02 -4.51 2.92
C SER A 50 -0.59 -4.89 2.55
N GLY A 51 -0.26 -4.72 1.27
CA GLY A 51 1.10 -4.70 0.73
C GLY A 51 1.68 -3.30 0.60
N TYR A 52 0.85 -2.26 0.73
CA TYR A 52 1.28 -0.87 0.60
C TYR A 52 2.48 -0.54 1.50
N HIS A 53 2.36 -0.78 2.80
CA HIS A 53 3.43 -0.50 3.76
C HIS A 53 4.68 -1.38 3.53
N ILE A 54 4.53 -2.57 2.95
CA ILE A 54 5.65 -3.46 2.57
C ILE A 54 6.46 -2.81 1.45
N ALA A 55 5.79 -2.30 0.42
CA ALA A 55 6.42 -1.58 -0.69
C ALA A 55 7.04 -0.26 -0.23
N GLU A 56 6.33 0.53 0.58
CA GLU A 56 6.84 1.80 1.12
C GLU A 56 8.05 1.61 2.04
N ALA A 57 8.18 0.45 2.68
CA ALA A 57 9.37 0.06 3.45
C ALA A 57 10.56 -0.35 2.56
N GLY A 58 10.34 -0.58 1.28
CA GLY A 58 11.41 -0.85 0.33
C GLY A 58 11.30 -2.12 -0.49
N ALA A 59 10.26 -2.92 -0.32
CA ALA A 59 10.05 -4.11 -1.11
C ALA A 59 9.86 -3.77 -2.60
N ASN A 60 10.37 -4.62 -3.46
CA ASN A 60 10.08 -4.58 -4.88
C ASN A 60 8.65 -5.12 -5.16
N PRO A 61 8.10 -4.95 -6.39
CA PRO A 61 6.75 -5.40 -6.72
C PRO A 61 6.50 -6.88 -6.46
N ILE A 62 7.48 -7.75 -6.71
CA ILE A 62 7.34 -9.20 -6.50
C ILE A 62 7.20 -9.52 -5.02
N SER A 63 8.08 -8.99 -4.18
CA SER A 63 8.03 -9.20 -2.72
C SER A 63 6.78 -8.57 -2.11
N GLN A 64 6.37 -7.39 -2.58
CA GLN A 64 5.09 -6.79 -2.18
C GLN A 64 3.94 -7.75 -2.42
N LEU A 65 3.79 -8.24 -3.65
CA LEU A 65 2.68 -9.10 -4.04
C LEU A 65 2.72 -10.44 -3.31
N ALA A 66 3.89 -11.09 -3.28
CA ALA A 66 4.06 -12.39 -2.65
C ALA A 66 3.73 -12.36 -1.16
N PHE A 67 4.28 -11.38 -0.42
CA PHE A 67 4.03 -11.28 1.02
C PHE A 67 2.58 -10.92 1.33
N THR A 68 1.97 -10.06 0.53
CA THR A 68 0.56 -9.68 0.70
C THR A 68 -0.37 -10.86 0.47
N LEU A 69 -0.21 -11.61 -0.62
CA LEU A 69 -1.05 -12.78 -0.89
C LEU A 69 -0.79 -13.90 0.13
N ALA A 70 0.46 -14.14 0.53
CA ALA A 70 0.78 -15.11 1.58
C ALA A 70 0.09 -14.77 2.91
N ASN A 71 0.07 -13.49 3.29
CA ASN A 71 -0.68 -13.01 4.45
C ASN A 71 -2.19 -13.26 4.28
N GLY A 72 -2.74 -12.97 3.09
CA GLY A 72 -4.15 -13.25 2.77
C GLY A 72 -4.51 -14.73 2.96
N PHE A 73 -3.70 -15.64 2.43
CA PHE A 73 -3.90 -17.08 2.63
C PHE A 73 -3.73 -17.51 4.09
N THR A 74 -2.84 -16.88 4.84
CA THR A 74 -2.68 -17.14 6.28
C THR A 74 -3.95 -16.77 7.06
N TYR A 75 -4.61 -15.66 6.73
CA TYR A 75 -5.91 -15.32 7.32
C TYR A 75 -6.97 -16.34 6.94
N VAL A 76 -7.05 -16.74 5.66
CA VAL A 76 -7.99 -17.77 5.20
C VAL A 76 -7.82 -19.06 6.00
N GLU A 77 -6.61 -19.58 6.09
CA GLU A 77 -6.32 -20.81 6.85
C GLU A 77 -6.66 -20.68 8.34
N SER A 78 -6.36 -19.52 8.94
CA SER A 78 -6.68 -19.24 10.34
C SER A 78 -8.20 -19.23 10.60
N TYR A 79 -8.99 -18.67 9.70
CA TYR A 79 -10.45 -18.62 9.84
C TYR A 79 -11.10 -19.98 9.58
N LEU A 80 -10.63 -20.73 8.59
CA LEU A 80 -11.06 -22.09 8.33
C LEU A 80 -10.74 -23.05 9.50
N ALA A 81 -9.57 -22.90 10.11
CA ALA A 81 -9.17 -23.70 11.30
C ALA A 81 -10.09 -23.46 12.50
N ARG A 82 -10.83 -22.36 12.54
CA ARG A 82 -11.87 -22.06 13.55
C ARG A 82 -13.27 -22.55 13.17
N GLY A 83 -13.40 -23.22 12.03
CA GLY A 83 -14.66 -23.80 11.56
C GLY A 83 -15.57 -22.83 10.77
N MET A 84 -15.10 -21.61 10.44
CA MET A 84 -15.82 -20.72 9.53
C MET A 84 -15.86 -21.28 8.11
N GLN A 85 -16.93 -21.03 7.38
CA GLN A 85 -17.03 -21.41 5.97
C GLN A 85 -16.38 -20.34 5.09
N ILE A 86 -15.67 -20.75 4.04
CA ILE A 86 -14.90 -19.84 3.16
C ILE A 86 -15.77 -18.71 2.59
N ASP A 87 -16.99 -19.00 2.19
CA ASP A 87 -17.88 -18.04 1.55
C ASP A 87 -18.53 -17.04 2.52
N ASP A 88 -18.45 -17.28 3.83
CA ASP A 88 -18.96 -16.36 4.84
C ASP A 88 -18.04 -15.16 5.07
N PHE A 89 -16.72 -15.30 4.81
CA PHE A 89 -15.74 -14.26 5.09
C PHE A 89 -14.90 -13.81 3.89
N ALA A 90 -14.56 -14.70 2.97
CA ALA A 90 -13.64 -14.38 1.87
C ALA A 90 -14.10 -13.20 0.98
N PRO A 91 -15.41 -13.02 0.69
CA PRO A 91 -15.88 -11.84 -0.04
C PRO A 91 -15.60 -10.50 0.65
N ASN A 92 -15.32 -10.50 1.95
CA ASN A 92 -15.03 -9.31 2.75
C ASN A 92 -13.52 -9.08 2.96
N LEU A 93 -12.66 -9.96 2.46
CA LEU A 93 -11.23 -9.68 2.43
C LEU A 93 -10.94 -8.61 1.40
N SER A 94 -10.22 -7.58 1.81
CA SER A 94 -9.82 -6.47 0.96
C SER A 94 -8.30 -6.37 0.92
N PHE A 95 -7.76 -6.16 -0.27
CA PHE A 95 -6.32 -6.03 -0.49
C PHE A 95 -5.95 -4.57 -0.76
N PHE A 96 -4.72 -4.21 -0.45
CA PHE A 96 -4.21 -2.87 -0.67
C PHE A 96 -2.78 -2.94 -1.18
N PHE A 97 -2.52 -2.33 -2.35
CA PHE A 97 -1.21 -2.31 -2.99
C PHE A 97 -0.71 -0.88 -3.21
N SER A 98 0.61 -0.74 -3.23
CA SER A 98 1.30 0.44 -3.75
C SER A 98 1.61 0.25 -5.23
N ASN A 99 1.46 1.29 -6.04
CA ASN A 99 1.96 1.34 -7.41
C ASN A 99 3.11 2.32 -7.52
N GLY A 100 4.28 1.81 -7.92
CA GLY A 100 5.48 2.59 -8.21
C GLY A 100 5.70 2.79 -9.71
N MET A 101 6.96 2.89 -10.11
CA MET A 101 7.37 3.19 -11.49
C MET A 101 7.92 1.97 -12.24
N ASP A 102 8.10 0.82 -11.59
CA ASP A 102 8.60 -0.40 -12.24
C ASP A 102 7.54 -1.01 -13.15
N ALA A 103 7.97 -1.68 -14.23
CA ALA A 103 7.06 -2.25 -15.23
C ALA A 103 6.09 -3.28 -14.66
N GLU A 104 6.49 -4.00 -13.62
CA GLU A 104 5.71 -5.04 -12.94
C GLU A 104 4.41 -4.50 -12.35
N TYR A 105 4.36 -3.20 -12.02
CA TYR A 105 3.14 -2.57 -11.53
C TYR A 105 1.99 -2.53 -12.55
N THR A 106 2.30 -2.67 -13.84
CA THR A 106 1.26 -2.73 -14.89
C THR A 106 0.47 -4.04 -14.88
N VAL A 107 0.95 -5.07 -14.19
CA VAL A 107 0.34 -6.40 -14.13
C VAL A 107 0.12 -6.92 -12.70
N LEU A 108 0.46 -6.15 -11.69
CA LEU A 108 0.44 -6.58 -10.30
C LEU A 108 -0.94 -7.08 -9.86
N GLY A 109 -2.00 -6.32 -10.13
CA GLY A 109 -3.36 -6.72 -9.79
C GLY A 109 -3.87 -7.86 -10.66
N ARG A 110 -3.45 -7.93 -11.92
CA ARG A 110 -3.77 -9.05 -12.83
C ARG A 110 -3.22 -10.37 -12.29
N VAL A 111 -1.96 -10.39 -11.87
CA VAL A 111 -1.32 -11.56 -11.25
C VAL A 111 -1.98 -11.87 -9.90
N ALA A 112 -2.25 -10.86 -9.09
CA ALA A 112 -2.94 -11.03 -7.80
C ALA A 112 -4.29 -11.74 -7.96
N ARG A 113 -5.14 -11.26 -8.89
CA ARG A 113 -6.44 -11.86 -9.18
C ARG A 113 -6.32 -13.29 -9.70
N ARG A 114 -5.35 -13.56 -10.57
CA ARG A 114 -5.13 -14.90 -11.15
C ARG A 114 -4.73 -15.91 -10.08
N ILE A 115 -3.71 -15.60 -9.29
CA ILE A 115 -3.25 -16.48 -8.19
C ILE A 115 -4.36 -16.71 -7.16
N TRP A 116 -5.03 -15.62 -6.74
CA TRP A 116 -6.11 -15.70 -5.77
C TRP A 116 -7.27 -16.57 -6.26
N ALA A 117 -7.79 -16.30 -7.46
CA ALA A 117 -8.93 -17.02 -8.01
C ALA A 117 -8.65 -18.53 -8.16
N ILE A 118 -7.46 -18.89 -8.66
CA ILE A 118 -7.05 -20.30 -8.80
C ILE A 118 -6.98 -20.96 -7.42
N ALA A 119 -6.29 -20.36 -6.47
CA ALA A 119 -6.16 -20.92 -5.12
C ALA A 119 -7.52 -21.06 -4.42
N MET A 120 -8.37 -20.04 -4.48
CA MET A 120 -9.69 -20.05 -3.87
C MET A 120 -10.60 -21.14 -4.46
N ARG A 121 -10.53 -21.34 -5.78
CA ARG A 121 -11.29 -22.39 -6.45
C ARG A 121 -10.73 -23.79 -6.15
N GLU A 122 -9.45 -24.01 -6.42
CA GLU A 122 -8.88 -25.36 -6.44
C GLU A 122 -8.56 -25.91 -5.04
N ARG A 123 -8.12 -25.03 -4.13
CA ARG A 123 -7.72 -25.44 -2.78
C ARG A 123 -8.86 -25.33 -1.76
N TYR A 124 -9.68 -24.29 -1.86
CA TYR A 124 -10.68 -23.99 -0.85
C TYR A 124 -12.11 -24.27 -1.29
N GLY A 125 -12.34 -24.60 -2.57
CA GLY A 125 -13.69 -24.85 -3.11
C GLY A 125 -14.63 -23.67 -3.01
N ALA A 126 -14.10 -22.46 -3.03
CA ALA A 126 -14.85 -21.24 -2.82
C ALA A 126 -15.74 -20.89 -4.02
N SER A 127 -16.86 -20.20 -3.74
CA SER A 127 -17.78 -19.69 -4.76
C SER A 127 -17.11 -18.62 -5.64
N GLU A 128 -17.70 -18.35 -6.80
CA GLU A 128 -17.21 -17.32 -7.75
C GLU A 128 -17.00 -15.96 -7.07
N ARG A 129 -17.91 -15.58 -6.14
CA ARG A 129 -17.81 -14.32 -5.42
C ARG A 129 -16.56 -14.26 -4.53
N SER A 130 -16.19 -15.37 -3.89
CA SER A 130 -15.00 -15.47 -3.04
C SER A 130 -13.70 -15.57 -3.84
N GLN A 131 -13.77 -15.98 -5.11
CA GLN A 131 -12.64 -15.99 -6.04
C GLN A 131 -12.27 -14.60 -6.53
N MET A 132 -13.15 -13.59 -6.40
CA MET A 132 -12.92 -12.22 -6.84
C MET A 132 -12.05 -11.48 -5.84
N LEU A 133 -10.76 -11.30 -6.15
CA LEU A 133 -9.88 -10.44 -5.37
C LEU A 133 -10.23 -8.96 -5.63
N LYS A 134 -10.52 -8.23 -4.56
CA LYS A 134 -10.76 -6.77 -4.59
C LYS A 134 -9.57 -6.07 -3.96
N TYR A 135 -9.11 -5.01 -4.60
CA TYR A 135 -7.97 -4.26 -4.08
C TYR A 135 -8.09 -2.76 -4.32
N HIS A 136 -7.57 -2.04 -3.36
CA HIS A 136 -7.29 -0.62 -3.44
C HIS A 136 -5.84 -0.41 -3.87
N VAL A 137 -5.58 0.63 -4.62
CA VAL A 137 -4.22 1.08 -4.95
C VAL A 137 -4.01 2.49 -4.41
N GLN A 138 -2.86 2.72 -3.82
CA GLN A 138 -2.32 4.05 -3.60
C GLN A 138 -1.03 4.19 -4.41
N THR A 139 -0.84 5.33 -5.06
CA THR A 139 0.42 5.66 -5.72
C THR A 139 1.56 5.68 -4.71
N SER A 140 2.77 5.27 -5.11
CA SER A 140 3.87 5.10 -4.17
C SER A 140 4.39 6.42 -3.61
N GLY A 141 4.45 6.53 -2.29
CA GLY A 141 5.10 7.64 -1.58
C GLY A 141 6.62 7.65 -1.76
N ARG A 142 7.23 6.48 -1.96
CA ARG A 142 8.69 6.37 -2.21
C ARG A 142 9.14 7.00 -3.51
N SER A 143 8.26 7.17 -4.47
CA SER A 143 8.53 7.85 -5.74
C SER A 143 8.39 9.37 -5.67
N LEU A 144 7.95 9.91 -4.53
CA LEU A 144 7.86 11.34 -4.30
C LEU A 144 9.20 11.85 -3.75
N HIS A 145 9.75 12.86 -4.38
CA HIS A 145 11.02 13.46 -4.01
C HIS A 145 10.83 14.91 -3.59
N ALA A 146 11.63 15.36 -2.62
CA ALA A 146 11.65 16.74 -2.16
C ALA A 146 12.26 17.70 -3.18
N GLN A 147 13.23 17.19 -3.97
CA GLN A 147 13.84 17.91 -5.08
C GLN A 147 12.86 17.96 -6.26
N GLU A 148 12.74 19.11 -6.90
CA GLU A 148 11.85 19.31 -8.05
C GLU A 148 10.45 18.71 -7.83
N MET A 149 9.83 19.08 -6.71
CA MET A 149 8.57 18.48 -6.23
C MET A 149 7.44 18.52 -7.27
N ASP A 150 7.42 19.51 -8.15
CA ASP A 150 6.40 19.62 -9.20
C ASP A 150 6.40 18.44 -10.16
N PHE A 151 7.54 17.74 -10.32
CA PHE A 151 7.60 16.52 -11.12
C PHE A 151 6.89 15.34 -10.48
N ASN A 152 6.57 15.41 -9.19
CA ASN A 152 5.87 14.33 -8.49
C ASN A 152 4.46 14.11 -9.03
N ASP A 153 3.75 15.16 -9.47
CA ASP A 153 2.42 14.97 -10.10
C ASP A 153 2.50 14.15 -11.39
N ILE A 154 3.58 14.30 -12.15
CA ILE A 154 3.82 13.52 -13.37
C ILE A 154 4.01 12.04 -12.99
N ARG A 155 4.82 11.75 -11.97
CA ARG A 155 5.02 10.38 -11.45
C ARG A 155 3.73 9.79 -10.95
N THR A 156 2.99 10.52 -10.13
CA THR A 156 1.68 10.11 -9.60
C THR A 156 0.69 9.82 -10.72
N THR A 157 0.66 10.63 -11.79
CA THR A 157 -0.22 10.41 -12.95
C THR A 157 0.09 9.08 -13.65
N LEU A 158 1.37 8.77 -13.88
CA LEU A 158 1.77 7.51 -14.52
C LEU A 158 1.41 6.28 -13.66
N GLN A 159 1.60 6.38 -12.35
CA GLN A 159 1.23 5.33 -11.40
C GLN A 159 -0.29 5.14 -11.33
N ALA A 160 -1.05 6.23 -11.39
CA ALA A 160 -2.50 6.19 -11.45
C ALA A 160 -3.00 5.50 -12.72
N LEU A 161 -2.38 5.78 -13.88
CA LEU A 161 -2.69 5.10 -15.15
C LEU A 161 -2.42 3.59 -15.06
N CYS A 162 -1.31 3.17 -14.46
CA CYS A 162 -1.02 1.74 -14.24
C CYS A 162 -2.13 1.08 -13.41
N ALA A 163 -2.60 1.72 -12.33
CA ALA A 163 -3.66 1.18 -11.49
C ALA A 163 -5.00 1.08 -12.22
N ILE A 164 -5.36 2.08 -13.01
CA ILE A 164 -6.61 2.12 -13.79
C ILE A 164 -6.58 1.05 -14.89
N TYR A 165 -5.48 0.92 -15.61
CA TYR A 165 -5.33 -0.07 -16.67
C TYR A 165 -5.27 -1.51 -16.16
N ASP A 166 -4.84 -1.70 -14.91
CA ASP A 166 -4.88 -2.98 -14.21
C ASP A 166 -6.22 -3.25 -13.48
N ASN A 167 -7.22 -2.40 -13.69
CA ASN A 167 -8.56 -2.52 -13.13
C ASN A 167 -8.60 -2.56 -11.59
N ALA A 168 -7.87 -1.67 -10.92
CA ALA A 168 -8.00 -1.47 -9.48
C ALA A 168 -9.45 -1.09 -9.11
N ASN A 169 -9.97 -1.62 -7.99
CA ASN A 169 -11.33 -1.31 -7.55
C ASN A 169 -11.48 0.11 -7.01
N SER A 170 -10.39 0.67 -6.48
CA SER A 170 -10.33 2.06 -6.05
C SER A 170 -8.88 2.55 -6.06
N LEU A 171 -8.71 3.87 -6.14
CA LEU A 171 -7.42 4.51 -6.30
C LEU A 171 -7.31 5.73 -5.38
N HIS A 172 -6.15 5.87 -4.75
CA HIS A 172 -5.70 7.10 -4.11
C HIS A 172 -4.45 7.63 -4.83
N THR A 173 -4.43 8.91 -5.13
CA THR A 173 -3.31 9.64 -5.72
C THR A 173 -2.68 10.54 -4.67
N ASN A 174 -1.37 10.40 -4.44
CA ASN A 174 -0.63 11.20 -3.48
C ASN A 174 -0.50 12.66 -3.96
N ALA A 175 -0.50 13.58 -3.03
CA ALA A 175 -0.19 14.97 -3.30
C ALA A 175 1.31 15.17 -3.57
N TYR A 176 1.67 16.07 -4.47
CA TYR A 176 3.06 16.26 -4.92
C TYR A 176 4.01 16.72 -3.80
N ASP A 177 3.49 17.40 -2.78
CA ASP A 177 4.22 17.94 -1.65
C ASP A 177 4.30 17.00 -0.43
N GLU A 178 3.74 15.79 -0.52
CA GLU A 178 3.70 14.82 0.57
C GLU A 178 5.11 14.34 0.99
N ALA A 179 6.10 14.47 0.12
CA ALA A 179 7.50 14.20 0.45
C ALA A 179 8.08 15.14 1.52
N VAL A 180 7.47 16.31 1.74
CA VAL A 180 7.99 17.38 2.60
C VAL A 180 7.03 17.79 3.71
N THR A 181 5.73 17.77 3.45
CA THR A 181 4.71 18.28 4.37
C THR A 181 3.44 17.47 4.33
N THR A 182 2.57 17.65 5.30
CA THR A 182 1.16 17.27 5.16
C THR A 182 0.56 18.03 3.98
N PRO A 183 -0.21 17.35 3.10
CA PRO A 183 -0.77 17.97 1.91
C PRO A 183 -1.56 19.24 2.20
N THR A 184 -1.37 20.25 1.36
CA THR A 184 -2.12 21.49 1.39
C THR A 184 -3.42 21.37 0.60
N GLU A 185 -4.36 22.30 0.76
CA GLU A 185 -5.57 22.36 -0.06
C GLU A 185 -5.26 22.42 -1.57
N HIS A 186 -4.23 23.17 -1.94
CA HIS A 186 -3.78 23.26 -3.33
C HIS A 186 -3.27 21.92 -3.87
N SER A 187 -2.41 21.23 -3.11
CA SER A 187 -1.82 19.96 -3.55
C SER A 187 -2.86 18.82 -3.56
N VAL A 188 -3.78 18.78 -2.60
CA VAL A 188 -4.91 17.84 -2.60
C VAL A 188 -5.81 18.05 -3.82
N ARG A 189 -6.10 19.32 -4.17
CA ARG A 189 -6.87 19.63 -5.38
C ARG A 189 -6.20 19.11 -6.65
N ARG A 190 -4.88 19.23 -6.77
CA ARG A 190 -4.10 18.69 -7.92
C ARG A 190 -4.13 17.16 -7.93
N ALA A 191 -3.95 16.52 -6.78
CA ALA A 191 -4.02 15.07 -6.66
C ALA A 191 -5.39 14.50 -7.09
N LEU A 192 -6.48 15.15 -6.70
CA LEU A 192 -7.82 14.79 -7.18
C LEU A 192 -8.00 15.07 -8.67
N ALA A 193 -7.44 16.17 -9.17
CA ALA A 193 -7.52 16.51 -10.58
C ALA A 193 -6.85 15.47 -11.48
N ILE A 194 -5.80 14.79 -11.03
CA ILE A 194 -5.18 13.67 -11.77
C ILE A 194 -6.23 12.62 -12.09
N GLN A 195 -6.99 12.15 -11.10
CA GLN A 195 -8.02 11.15 -11.31
C GLN A 195 -9.15 11.64 -12.21
N MET A 196 -9.60 12.88 -12.00
CA MET A 196 -10.68 13.48 -12.80
C MET A 196 -10.29 13.69 -14.26
N ILE A 197 -9.03 14.08 -14.54
CA ILE A 197 -8.51 14.24 -15.91
C ILE A 197 -8.45 12.87 -16.60
N ILE A 198 -7.98 11.83 -15.89
CA ILE A 198 -7.94 10.48 -16.45
C ILE A 198 -9.35 9.97 -16.75
N ASP A 199 -10.31 10.20 -15.87
CA ASP A 199 -11.69 9.76 -16.02
C ASP A 199 -12.45 10.54 -17.12
N ALA A 200 -12.33 11.87 -17.11
CA ALA A 200 -13.16 12.75 -17.95
C ALA A 200 -12.55 13.08 -19.32
N GLU A 201 -11.20 13.15 -19.42
CA GLU A 201 -10.50 13.64 -20.61
C GLU A 201 -9.72 12.54 -21.34
N TRP A 202 -9.33 11.47 -20.64
CA TRP A 202 -8.52 10.38 -21.19
C TRP A 202 -9.41 9.27 -21.78
N GLY A 203 -9.52 9.21 -23.11
CA GLY A 203 -10.47 8.35 -23.83
C GLY A 203 -10.35 6.85 -23.55
N LEU A 204 -9.18 6.34 -23.16
CA LEU A 204 -9.02 4.91 -22.85
C LEU A 204 -9.63 4.50 -21.50
N ALA A 205 -9.99 5.43 -20.63
CA ALA A 205 -10.70 5.14 -19.38
C ALA A 205 -12.11 4.55 -19.64
N GLY A 206 -12.71 4.80 -20.81
CA GLY A 206 -13.97 4.19 -21.24
C GLY A 206 -13.85 2.73 -21.70
N CYS A 207 -12.68 2.11 -21.63
CA CYS A 207 -12.41 0.73 -22.03
C CYS A 207 -12.18 -0.15 -20.81
N GLU A 208 -12.93 -1.25 -20.67
CA GLU A 208 -12.83 -2.12 -19.47
C GLU A 208 -11.48 -2.83 -19.34
N ASN A 209 -10.80 -3.12 -20.44
CA ASN A 209 -9.49 -3.77 -20.43
C ASN A 209 -8.60 -3.23 -21.56
N PRO A 210 -8.06 -1.99 -21.42
CA PRO A 210 -7.33 -1.33 -22.50
C PRO A 210 -6.01 -2.04 -22.86
N LEU A 211 -5.48 -2.87 -21.98
CA LEU A 211 -4.24 -3.63 -22.21
C LEU A 211 -4.48 -5.05 -22.76
N GLN A 212 -5.72 -5.41 -23.04
CA GLN A 212 -6.05 -6.73 -23.60
C GLN A 212 -5.39 -6.93 -24.96
N GLY A 213 -4.80 -8.11 -25.16
CA GLY A 213 -4.11 -8.46 -26.40
C GLY A 213 -2.68 -7.93 -26.53
N SER A 214 -2.17 -7.25 -25.51
CA SER A 214 -0.76 -6.85 -25.44
C SER A 214 0.13 -8.05 -25.12
N TYR A 215 1.03 -8.42 -26.04
CA TYR A 215 2.01 -9.48 -25.83
C TYR A 215 2.93 -9.18 -24.64
N VAL A 216 3.36 -7.93 -24.49
CA VAL A 216 4.23 -7.50 -23.36
C VAL A 216 3.53 -7.72 -22.04
N VAL A 217 2.26 -7.34 -21.92
CA VAL A 217 1.48 -7.50 -20.68
C VAL A 217 1.25 -8.98 -20.37
N SER A 218 1.00 -9.81 -21.38
CA SER A 218 0.81 -11.25 -21.19
C SER A 218 2.10 -11.91 -20.70
N GLU A 219 3.22 -11.66 -21.38
CA GLU A 219 4.53 -12.20 -20.99
C GLU A 219 4.95 -11.72 -19.59
N LEU A 220 4.82 -10.43 -19.31
CA LEU A 220 5.13 -9.87 -18.00
C LEU A 220 4.24 -10.45 -16.89
N THR A 221 2.97 -10.73 -17.18
CA THR A 221 2.07 -11.40 -16.24
C THR A 221 2.59 -12.79 -15.86
N ASP A 222 3.01 -13.59 -16.84
CA ASP A 222 3.52 -14.93 -16.59
C ASP A 222 4.85 -14.91 -15.83
N LEU A 223 5.78 -14.01 -16.17
CA LEU A 223 7.05 -13.83 -15.48
C LEU A 223 6.87 -13.37 -14.02
N VAL A 224 5.97 -12.44 -13.77
CA VAL A 224 5.69 -11.94 -12.40
C VAL A 224 5.01 -13.04 -11.58
N GLU A 225 4.05 -13.77 -12.17
CA GLU A 225 3.42 -14.90 -11.49
C GLU A 225 4.45 -15.96 -11.08
N GLU A 226 5.32 -16.38 -11.99
CA GLU A 226 6.38 -17.35 -11.69
C GLU A 226 7.28 -16.85 -10.56
N ALA A 227 7.67 -15.58 -10.57
CA ALA A 227 8.51 -14.99 -9.53
C ALA A 227 7.81 -14.97 -8.16
N VAL A 228 6.50 -14.68 -8.12
CA VAL A 228 5.68 -14.71 -6.91
C VAL A 228 5.54 -16.13 -6.37
N LEU A 229 5.31 -17.11 -7.23
CA LEU A 229 5.21 -18.52 -6.83
C LEU A 229 6.52 -19.04 -6.25
N ARG A 230 7.66 -18.68 -6.82
CA ARG A 230 8.97 -18.97 -6.24
C ARG A 230 9.18 -18.33 -4.86
N GLU A 231 8.63 -17.16 -4.63
CA GLU A 231 8.70 -16.53 -3.31
C GLU A 231 7.78 -17.23 -2.30
N PHE A 232 6.65 -17.75 -2.73
CA PHE A 232 5.81 -18.63 -1.88
C PHE A 232 6.55 -19.91 -1.46
N GLU A 233 7.31 -20.54 -2.36
CA GLU A 233 8.13 -21.69 -2.02
C GLU A 233 9.15 -21.34 -0.92
N ARG A 234 9.84 -20.22 -1.04
CA ARG A 234 10.79 -19.74 -0.02
C ARG A 234 10.14 -19.49 1.34
N ILE A 235 8.91 -18.96 1.35
CA ILE A 235 8.13 -18.76 2.59
C ILE A 235 7.73 -20.12 3.16
N ALA A 236 7.25 -21.05 2.31
CA ALA A 236 6.83 -22.39 2.73
C ALA A 236 7.97 -23.20 3.34
N GLU A 237 9.18 -23.17 2.76
CA GLU A 237 10.39 -23.81 3.29
C GLU A 237 10.76 -23.34 4.71
N ARG A 238 10.29 -22.16 5.11
CA ARG A 238 10.54 -21.55 6.42
C ARG A 238 9.41 -21.78 7.43
N GLY A 239 8.47 -22.64 7.11
CA GLY A 239 7.31 -22.91 7.98
C GLY A 239 6.14 -21.96 7.75
N GLY A 240 6.00 -21.46 6.52
CA GLY A 240 4.95 -20.51 6.15
C GLY A 240 5.25 -19.08 6.62
N VAL A 241 4.22 -18.24 6.60
CA VAL A 241 4.37 -16.80 6.94
C VAL A 241 4.92 -16.62 8.36
N LEU A 242 4.39 -17.34 9.34
CA LEU A 242 4.80 -17.19 10.75
C LEU A 242 6.24 -17.63 10.95
N GLY A 243 6.64 -18.80 10.46
CA GLY A 243 8.02 -19.28 10.56
C GLY A 243 9.02 -18.41 9.81
N ALA A 244 8.63 -17.88 8.66
CA ALA A 244 9.43 -16.90 7.91
C ALA A 244 9.58 -15.58 8.68
N MET A 245 8.57 -15.15 9.43
CA MET A 245 8.63 -13.96 10.29
C MET A 245 9.53 -14.17 11.50
N GLU A 246 9.41 -15.31 12.17
CA GLU A 246 10.27 -15.68 13.32
C GLU A 246 11.75 -15.69 12.92
N SER A 247 12.06 -16.15 11.71
CA SER A 247 13.42 -16.12 11.15
C SER A 247 13.86 -14.75 10.62
N GLY A 248 12.96 -13.74 10.60
CA GLY A 248 13.25 -12.41 10.06
C GLY A 248 13.36 -12.36 8.53
N TYR A 249 12.87 -13.36 7.81
CA TYR A 249 13.04 -13.49 6.36
C TYR A 249 12.43 -12.32 5.59
N GLN A 250 11.15 -12.01 5.78
CA GLN A 250 10.47 -10.92 5.07
C GLN A 250 11.15 -9.59 5.34
N ARG A 251 11.51 -9.34 6.60
CA ARG A 251 12.23 -8.12 7.00
C ARG A 251 13.57 -8.00 6.31
N GLY A 252 14.35 -9.06 6.28
CA GLY A 252 15.66 -9.09 5.61
C GLY A 252 15.52 -8.81 4.11
N ARG A 253 14.54 -9.45 3.44
CA ARG A 253 14.26 -9.22 2.01
C ARG A 253 13.91 -7.75 1.72
N ILE A 254 13.02 -7.16 2.50
CA ILE A 254 12.62 -5.75 2.35
C ILE A 254 13.84 -4.83 2.53
N GLN A 255 14.68 -5.09 3.51
CA GLN A 255 15.89 -4.30 3.77
C GLN A 255 16.90 -4.39 2.63
N ASP A 256 17.16 -5.59 2.11
CA ASP A 256 18.09 -5.82 1.01
C ASP A 256 17.62 -5.14 -0.29
N GLU A 257 16.32 -5.23 -0.58
CA GLU A 257 15.71 -4.60 -1.75
C GLU A 257 15.70 -3.07 -1.64
N SER A 258 15.40 -2.54 -0.45
CA SER A 258 15.50 -1.11 -0.17
C SER A 258 16.92 -0.58 -0.33
N LEU A 259 17.91 -1.30 0.21
CA LEU A 259 19.31 -0.92 0.09
C LEU A 259 19.80 -0.94 -1.36
N ARG A 260 19.38 -1.96 -2.13
CA ARG A 260 19.69 -2.03 -3.57
C ARG A 260 19.11 -0.85 -4.35
N TYR A 261 17.88 -0.44 -4.03
CA TYR A 261 17.25 0.72 -4.64
C TYR A 261 18.05 2.00 -4.35
N GLU A 262 18.40 2.22 -3.08
CA GLU A 262 19.18 3.39 -2.68
C GLU A 262 20.57 3.42 -3.30
N HIS A 263 21.27 2.27 -3.39
CA HIS A 263 22.56 2.19 -4.08
C HIS A 263 22.44 2.61 -5.55
N ARG A 264 21.45 2.09 -6.28
CA ARG A 264 21.22 2.44 -7.68
C ARG A 264 20.84 3.91 -7.88
N LYS A 265 20.14 4.50 -6.92
CA LYS A 265 19.83 5.92 -6.90
C LYS A 265 21.10 6.77 -6.69
N HIS A 266 21.98 6.33 -5.79
CA HIS A 266 23.22 7.03 -5.48
C HIS A 266 24.28 6.89 -6.57
N ASP A 267 24.44 5.73 -7.20
CA ASP A 267 25.41 5.52 -8.27
C ASP A 267 24.92 5.98 -9.65
N GLY A 268 23.67 6.43 -9.74
CA GLY A 268 23.06 6.94 -10.97
C GLY A 268 22.58 5.85 -11.94
N SER A 269 22.71 4.56 -11.60
CA SER A 269 22.21 3.47 -12.46
C SER A 269 20.68 3.39 -12.48
N LEU A 270 19.99 4.07 -11.54
CA LEU A 270 18.58 4.37 -11.56
C LEU A 270 18.41 5.88 -11.75
N PRO A 271 18.20 6.38 -12.97
CA PRO A 271 18.02 7.79 -13.23
C PRO A 271 16.67 8.27 -12.66
N ILE A 272 16.71 9.33 -11.87
CA ILE A 272 15.53 9.99 -11.29
C ILE A 272 15.62 11.48 -11.66
N VAL A 273 14.72 11.90 -12.54
CA VAL A 273 14.65 13.26 -13.06
C VAL A 273 14.45 14.27 -11.93
N GLY A 274 15.28 15.31 -11.89
CA GLY A 274 15.26 16.34 -10.83
C GLY A 274 15.92 15.91 -9.53
N VAL A 275 16.44 14.66 -9.42
CA VAL A 275 17.08 14.14 -8.20
C VAL A 275 18.56 13.78 -8.44
N ASN A 276 18.86 12.97 -9.46
CA ASN A 276 20.21 12.60 -9.83
C ASN A 276 20.49 12.77 -11.34
N THR A 277 19.50 13.14 -12.12
CA THR A 277 19.60 13.46 -13.54
C THR A 277 18.68 14.63 -13.88
N PHE A 278 18.99 15.41 -14.91
CA PHE A 278 18.26 16.62 -15.30
C PHE A 278 18.01 17.54 -14.09
N LEU A 279 19.11 17.89 -13.43
CA LEU A 279 19.06 18.72 -12.22
C LEU A 279 18.72 20.17 -12.60
N ALA A 280 18.01 20.86 -11.69
CA ALA A 280 17.82 22.30 -11.81
C ALA A 280 19.17 23.03 -11.88
N PRO A 281 19.26 24.16 -12.58
CA PRO A 281 20.44 25.02 -12.54
C PRO A 281 20.83 25.34 -11.08
N THR A 282 22.13 25.42 -10.83
CA THR A 282 22.62 25.83 -9.50
C THR A 282 22.16 27.26 -9.20
N GLU A 283 22.11 27.66 -7.90
CA GLU A 283 21.73 29.03 -7.51
C GLU A 283 22.55 30.13 -8.22
N GLN A 284 23.74 29.77 -8.73
CA GLN A 284 24.59 30.67 -9.50
C GLN A 284 24.09 30.89 -10.94
N ASP A 285 23.31 29.95 -11.48
CA ASP A 285 22.75 29.98 -12.83
C ASP A 285 21.23 30.30 -12.83
N ALA A 286 20.61 30.35 -11.65
CA ALA A 286 19.18 30.62 -11.53
C ALA A 286 18.85 32.09 -11.77
N ASP A 287 17.79 32.34 -12.54
CA ASP A 287 17.18 33.65 -12.67
C ASP A 287 16.70 34.15 -11.27
N PRO A 288 17.26 35.25 -10.71
CA PRO A 288 16.88 35.72 -9.40
C PRO A 288 15.38 36.09 -9.29
N THR A 289 14.65 36.16 -10.41
CA THR A 289 13.20 36.38 -10.43
C THR A 289 12.38 35.12 -10.35
N ALA A 290 13.01 33.96 -10.50
CA ALA A 290 12.36 32.62 -10.48
C ALA A 290 12.38 31.96 -9.09
N ALA A 291 12.73 32.68 -8.02
CA ALA A 291 12.75 32.14 -6.68
C ALA A 291 11.37 31.63 -6.27
N ALA A 292 11.22 30.32 -6.17
CA ALA A 292 10.07 29.72 -5.53
C ALA A 292 9.93 30.34 -4.13
N GLY A 293 8.75 30.86 -3.80
CA GLY A 293 8.47 31.41 -2.48
C GLY A 293 8.72 30.35 -1.38
N PRO A 294 8.85 30.77 -0.12
CA PRO A 294 9.08 29.83 0.96
C PRO A 294 7.98 28.75 0.97
N LEU A 295 8.41 27.48 1.04
CA LEU A 295 7.49 26.33 1.09
C LEU A 295 6.55 26.46 2.28
N ALA A 296 5.25 26.54 2.03
CA ALA A 296 4.23 26.58 3.06
C ALA A 296 4.10 25.17 3.69
N LEU A 297 4.59 25.02 4.91
CA LEU A 297 4.41 23.78 5.66
C LEU A 297 3.06 23.79 6.37
N ALA A 298 2.20 22.81 6.09
CA ALA A 298 0.96 22.60 6.83
C ALA A 298 1.31 22.03 8.21
N ARG A 299 1.19 22.86 9.24
CA ARG A 299 1.42 22.48 10.64
C ARG A 299 0.27 22.97 11.49
N GLY A 300 -0.15 22.14 12.45
CA GLY A 300 -1.09 22.57 13.46
C GLY A 300 -0.54 23.77 14.26
N THR A 301 -1.38 24.74 14.51
CA THR A 301 -1.06 25.88 15.38
C THR A 301 -1.03 25.44 16.85
N GLU A 302 -0.33 26.18 17.71
CA GLU A 302 -0.35 25.92 19.15
C GLU A 302 -1.78 26.01 19.72
N GLY A 303 -2.61 26.94 19.19
CA GLY A 303 -4.03 27.05 19.56
C GLY A 303 -4.84 25.79 19.26
N GLU A 304 -4.66 25.19 18.07
CA GLU A 304 -5.33 23.92 17.70
C GLU A 304 -4.88 22.77 18.61
N LYS A 305 -3.58 22.69 18.90
CA LYS A 305 -3.03 21.69 19.81
C LYS A 305 -3.61 21.82 21.22
N GLN A 306 -3.64 23.04 21.78
CA GLN A 306 -4.20 23.28 23.11
C GLN A 306 -5.70 23.01 23.13
N SER A 307 -6.43 23.37 22.10
CA SER A 307 -7.86 23.04 21.93
C SER A 307 -8.08 21.53 21.94
N GLN A 308 -7.25 20.75 21.24
CA GLN A 308 -7.37 19.29 21.24
C GLN A 308 -7.04 18.67 22.60
N LEU A 309 -6.01 19.15 23.28
CA LEU A 309 -5.66 18.71 24.63
C LEU A 309 -6.79 19.01 25.61
N GLN A 310 -7.40 20.19 25.54
CA GLN A 310 -8.53 20.54 26.38
C GLN A 310 -9.76 19.63 26.09
N ARG A 311 -10.08 19.40 24.83
CA ARG A 311 -11.17 18.49 24.44
C ARG A 311 -10.96 17.06 24.95
N LEU A 312 -9.70 16.58 24.91
CA LEU A 312 -9.34 15.27 25.47
C LEU A 312 -9.52 15.23 27.00
N ALA A 313 -9.11 16.27 27.71
CA ALA A 313 -9.29 16.38 29.16
C ALA A 313 -10.78 16.46 29.58
N ASP A 314 -11.60 17.17 28.79
CA ASP A 314 -13.03 17.33 29.05
C ASP A 314 -13.84 16.06 28.72
N PHE A 315 -13.35 15.21 27.82
CA PHE A 315 -14.08 14.02 27.35
C PHE A 315 -14.45 13.06 28.49
N PRO A 316 -13.51 12.61 29.34
CA PRO A 316 -13.84 11.73 30.47
C PRO A 316 -14.86 12.36 31.42
N THR A 317 -14.76 13.65 31.68
CA THR A 317 -15.67 14.37 32.58
C THR A 317 -17.09 14.42 32.02
N ARG A 318 -17.24 14.70 30.72
CA ARG A 318 -18.55 14.76 30.05
C ARG A 318 -19.26 13.39 29.98
N HIS A 319 -18.49 12.31 29.91
CA HIS A 319 -19.03 10.96 29.72
C HIS A 319 -18.89 10.06 30.94
N ALA A 320 -18.51 10.62 32.10
CA ALA A 320 -18.28 9.85 33.33
C ALA A 320 -19.51 9.04 33.78
N ALA A 321 -20.72 9.57 33.55
CA ALA A 321 -21.97 8.90 33.90
C ALA A 321 -22.36 7.78 32.95
N ASP A 322 -22.05 7.92 31.65
CA ASP A 322 -22.47 7.01 30.58
C ASP A 322 -21.44 5.92 30.28
N ALA A 323 -20.17 6.18 30.60
CA ALA A 323 -19.06 5.27 30.27
C ALA A 323 -19.21 3.86 30.87
N PRO A 324 -19.63 3.65 32.12
CA PRO A 324 -19.81 2.30 32.66
C PRO A 324 -20.79 1.46 31.85
N ALA A 325 -21.94 2.03 31.49
CA ALA A 325 -22.96 1.32 30.70
C ALA A 325 -22.55 1.08 29.24
N ALA A 326 -21.67 1.89 28.70
CA ALA A 326 -21.15 1.72 27.34
C ALA A 326 -20.00 0.70 27.24
N LEU A 327 -19.38 0.34 28.36
CA LEU A 327 -18.30 -0.64 28.45
C LEU A 327 -18.79 -2.05 28.84
N GLU A 328 -20.03 -2.18 29.32
CA GLU A 328 -20.73 -3.46 29.55
C GLU A 328 -21.38 -3.95 28.23
#